data_ede3accd394d1dc85d8eed9617065067
#
_entry.id   ede3accd394d1dc85d8eed9617065067
#
_cell.length_a   1.000
_cell.length_b   1.000
_cell.length_c   1.000
_cell.angle_alpha   90.00
_cell.angle_beta   90.00
_cell.angle_gamma   90.00
#
_symmetry.space_group_name_H-M   'P 1'
#
loop_
_entity.id
_entity.type
_entity.pdbx_description
1 polymer ?
#
loop_
_entity_poly.entity_id
_entity_poly.type
_entity_poly.pdbx_seq_one_letter_code
_entity_poly.pdbx_strand_id
1 'polypeptide(L)'
;MLKRLLRLPVRSYHSSSSEHVKSPNLGPLNYGKDSPQYAVLSHAIKVSVPVVGFNERALVHSLNQLNYPSTMLSIIGASNSPSLFHSSPAVMELIKFHLVDKRLRLVEDLDQESQEKPSLEDLLLKRLEMNVPVAQHLSQLLSHLAIPGPFTVETALPELHRLSDDLIYYSSEKDHPDFAWYSKRIGLSCAYVSSELFMAQDSSANYKETFEFAKDKLERTMQLGEYYNNTEEWAWYTLLNTINLAKSQMARG
;
A
#
# COMPACT_ATOMS: atom_id res chain seq x y z
N MET A 1 -41.12 -3.14 14.35
CA MET A 1 -40.47 -4.46 14.55
C MET A 1 -39.57 -4.91 13.39
N LEU A 2 -39.21 -4.05 12.44
CA LEU A 2 -38.42 -4.41 11.24
C LEU A 2 -36.97 -3.93 11.26
N LYS A 3 -36.47 -3.28 12.33
CA LYS A 3 -35.10 -2.76 12.43
C LYS A 3 -34.08 -3.76 13.00
N ARG A 4 -34.42 -5.02 13.18
CA ARG A 4 -33.56 -6.04 13.82
C ARG A 4 -32.98 -7.09 12.88
N LEU A 5 -33.25 -7.06 11.58
CA LEU A 5 -32.96 -8.15 10.64
C LEU A 5 -31.79 -7.90 9.68
N LEU A 6 -31.09 -6.76 9.76
CA LEU A 6 -29.95 -6.47 8.87
C LEU A 6 -28.67 -6.08 9.61
N ARG A 7 -28.49 -6.55 10.84
CA ARG A 7 -27.15 -6.64 11.40
C ARG A 7 -26.53 -7.97 10.99
N LEU A 8 -26.16 -8.08 9.73
CA LEU A 8 -25.09 -9.01 9.37
C LEU A 8 -23.88 -8.65 10.24
N PRO A 9 -23.25 -9.62 10.93
CA PRO A 9 -22.02 -9.35 11.61
C PRO A 9 -21.01 -8.92 10.53
N VAL A 10 -20.81 -7.61 10.41
CA VAL A 10 -19.71 -7.08 9.62
C VAL A 10 -18.47 -7.59 10.35
N ARG A 11 -17.89 -8.67 9.84
CA ARG A 11 -16.54 -9.05 10.21
C ARG A 11 -15.68 -7.85 9.81
N SER A 12 -15.16 -7.15 10.79
CA SER A 12 -14.02 -6.25 10.59
C SER A 12 -12.90 -7.13 10.00
N TYR A 13 -12.80 -7.14 8.68
CA TYR A 13 -11.78 -7.90 7.98
C TYR A 13 -10.51 -7.06 7.98
N HIS A 14 -9.89 -7.03 9.11
CA HIS A 14 -8.47 -6.75 9.17
C HIS A 14 -7.79 -8.11 9.04
N SER A 15 -6.86 -8.24 8.11
CA SER A 15 -6.00 -9.41 8.00
C SER A 15 -5.23 -9.52 9.32
N SER A 16 -5.83 -10.26 10.24
CA SER A 16 -5.41 -10.30 11.62
C SER A 16 -3.99 -10.83 11.75
N SER A 17 -3.33 -10.42 12.77
CA SER A 17 -2.16 -10.97 13.51
C SER A 17 -1.28 -12.06 12.86
N SER A 18 -1.75 -12.86 11.90
CA SER A 18 -0.96 -13.83 11.15
C SER A 18 -0.04 -13.21 10.09
N GLU A 19 -0.31 -11.98 9.65
CA GLU A 19 0.50 -11.24 8.67
C GLU A 19 1.48 -10.27 9.33
N HIS A 20 1.43 -10.13 10.66
CA HIS A 20 2.28 -9.19 11.40
C HIS A 20 3.62 -9.81 11.82
N VAL A 21 4.54 -8.94 12.15
CA VAL A 21 5.97 -9.17 12.39
C VAL A 21 6.33 -10.33 13.30
N LYS A 22 5.44 -10.74 14.19
CA LYS A 22 5.64 -11.90 15.08
C LYS A 22 5.41 -13.26 14.40
N SER A 23 4.88 -13.26 13.17
CA SER A 23 4.70 -14.50 12.42
C SER A 23 6.02 -14.90 11.72
N PRO A 24 6.42 -16.17 11.75
CA PRO A 24 7.54 -16.67 10.95
C PRO A 24 7.26 -16.58 9.44
N ASN A 25 5.99 -16.48 9.03
CA ASN A 25 5.57 -16.31 7.66
C ASN A 25 5.24 -14.82 7.41
N LEU A 26 5.94 -14.20 6.47
CA LEU A 26 5.78 -12.79 6.11
C LEU A 26 4.64 -12.57 5.10
N GLY A 27 3.44 -13.10 5.39
CA GLY A 27 2.25 -12.91 4.56
C GLY A 27 2.46 -13.25 3.08
N PRO A 28 2.49 -12.25 2.17
CA PRO A 28 2.58 -12.51 0.73
C PRO A 28 3.94 -12.97 0.23
N LEU A 29 4.97 -13.06 1.09
CA LEU A 29 6.28 -13.61 0.76
C LEU A 29 6.30 -15.12 0.95
N ASN A 30 6.89 -15.84 0.00
CA ASN A 30 6.98 -17.31 0.02
C ASN A 30 8.19 -17.83 0.83
N TYR A 31 8.86 -16.96 1.59
CA TYR A 31 10.05 -17.29 2.37
C TYR A 31 10.03 -16.55 3.72
N GLY A 32 10.62 -17.16 4.72
CA GLY A 32 10.71 -16.61 6.09
C GLY A 32 11.92 -15.70 6.30
N LYS A 33 11.96 -15.05 7.47
CA LYS A 33 13.06 -14.13 7.86
C LYS A 33 14.44 -14.82 7.92
N ASP A 34 14.49 -16.13 8.17
CA ASP A 34 15.74 -16.90 8.28
C ASP A 34 16.25 -17.42 6.93
N SER A 35 15.53 -17.15 5.84
CA SER A 35 15.90 -17.65 4.51
C SER A 35 17.03 -16.86 3.88
N PRO A 36 17.88 -17.49 3.05
CA PRO A 36 18.90 -16.77 2.27
C PRO A 36 18.30 -15.72 1.33
N GLN A 37 17.10 -15.96 0.78
CA GLN A 37 16.39 -14.97 -0.04
C GLN A 37 16.11 -13.69 0.75
N TYR A 38 15.60 -13.82 1.98
CA TYR A 38 15.35 -12.66 2.84
C TYR A 38 16.64 -11.90 3.14
N ALA A 39 17.72 -12.59 3.46
CA ALA A 39 19.01 -11.96 3.74
C ALA A 39 19.52 -11.14 2.56
N VAL A 40 19.47 -11.70 1.34
CA VAL A 40 19.91 -11.01 0.12
C VAL A 40 19.00 -9.81 -0.19
N LEU A 41 17.68 -9.98 -0.14
CA LEU A 41 16.73 -8.90 -0.44
C LEU A 41 16.80 -7.77 0.59
N SER A 42 16.90 -8.10 1.88
CA SER A 42 17.06 -7.13 2.95
C SER A 42 18.36 -6.34 2.81
N HIS A 43 19.47 -7.02 2.48
CA HIS A 43 20.75 -6.38 2.20
C HIS A 43 20.66 -5.48 0.96
N ALA A 44 20.02 -5.97 -0.12
CA ALA A 44 19.83 -5.20 -1.34
C ALA A 44 19.08 -3.88 -1.09
N ILE A 45 17.98 -3.92 -0.35
CA ILE A 45 17.19 -2.71 -0.03
C ILE A 45 17.99 -1.73 0.82
N LYS A 46 18.76 -2.22 1.80
CA LYS A 46 19.49 -1.35 2.75
C LYS A 46 20.75 -0.73 2.16
N VAL A 47 21.48 -1.48 1.32
CA VAL A 47 22.84 -1.12 0.89
C VAL A 47 22.88 -0.82 -0.60
N SER A 48 22.32 -1.68 -1.43
CA SER A 48 22.53 -1.62 -2.88
C SER A 48 21.54 -0.71 -3.59
N VAL A 49 20.26 -0.78 -3.23
CA VAL A 49 19.20 0.04 -3.86
C VAL A 49 19.42 1.55 -3.68
N PRO A 50 19.82 2.07 -2.51
CA PRO A 50 20.13 3.49 -2.38
C PRO A 50 21.21 4.01 -3.34
N VAL A 51 22.10 3.13 -3.80
CA VAL A 51 23.23 3.50 -4.70
C VAL A 51 22.89 3.29 -6.17
N VAL A 52 22.29 2.14 -6.51
CA VAL A 52 22.11 1.73 -7.92
C VAL A 52 20.65 1.63 -8.38
N GLY A 53 19.70 1.79 -7.46
CA GLY A 53 18.26 1.71 -7.74
C GLY A 53 17.70 0.29 -7.78
N PHE A 54 16.41 0.20 -8.15
CA PHE A 54 15.66 -1.06 -8.24
C PHE A 54 15.97 -1.79 -9.54
N ASN A 55 17.10 -2.44 -9.60
CA ASN A 55 17.55 -3.17 -10.78
C ASN A 55 18.32 -4.45 -10.38
N GLU A 56 18.62 -5.27 -11.38
CA GLU A 56 19.32 -6.53 -11.16
C GLU A 56 20.73 -6.35 -10.61
N ARG A 57 21.39 -5.20 -10.91
CA ARG A 57 22.72 -4.87 -10.37
C ARG A 57 22.71 -4.77 -8.85
N ALA A 58 21.61 -4.26 -8.26
CA ALA A 58 21.47 -4.20 -6.80
C ALA A 58 21.48 -5.60 -6.17
N LEU A 59 20.83 -6.56 -6.81
CA LEU A 59 20.81 -7.95 -6.35
C LEU A 59 22.18 -8.61 -6.53
N VAL A 60 22.80 -8.47 -7.70
CA VAL A 60 24.13 -9.02 -7.97
C VAL A 60 25.17 -8.47 -6.99
N HIS A 61 25.14 -7.16 -6.72
CA HIS A 61 26.03 -6.55 -5.74
C HIS A 61 25.84 -7.15 -4.33
N SER A 62 24.60 -7.34 -3.93
CA SER A 62 24.28 -7.94 -2.62
C SER A 62 24.66 -9.42 -2.53
N LEU A 63 24.46 -10.19 -3.61
CA LEU A 63 24.90 -11.58 -3.68
C LEU A 63 26.43 -11.70 -3.51
N ASN A 64 27.17 -10.84 -4.22
CA ASN A 64 28.64 -10.83 -4.13
C ASN A 64 29.13 -10.46 -2.71
N GLN A 65 28.50 -9.47 -2.07
CA GLN A 65 28.88 -9.07 -0.71
C GLN A 65 28.57 -10.14 0.35
N LEU A 66 27.49 -10.89 0.14
CA LEU A 66 27.10 -11.97 1.05
C LEU A 66 27.70 -13.33 0.67
N ASN A 67 28.56 -13.39 -0.36
CA ASN A 67 29.18 -14.61 -0.87
C ASN A 67 28.18 -15.68 -1.31
N TYR A 68 27.03 -15.27 -1.86
CA TYR A 68 26.07 -16.20 -2.47
C TYR A 68 26.33 -16.35 -3.98
N PRO A 69 26.05 -17.53 -4.56
CA PRO A 69 26.22 -17.75 -5.99
C PRO A 69 25.19 -16.96 -6.81
N SER A 70 25.56 -16.57 -8.03
CA SER A 70 24.69 -15.83 -8.96
C SER A 70 23.42 -16.60 -9.35
N THR A 71 23.45 -17.94 -9.28
CA THR A 71 22.27 -18.81 -9.49
C THR A 71 21.12 -18.49 -8.52
N MET A 72 21.41 -17.84 -7.39
CA MET A 72 20.40 -17.38 -6.44
C MET A 72 19.41 -16.38 -7.05
N LEU A 73 19.78 -15.63 -8.10
CA LEU A 73 18.87 -14.73 -8.82
C LEU A 73 17.64 -15.47 -9.36
N SER A 74 17.86 -16.67 -9.93
CA SER A 74 16.77 -17.49 -10.44
C SER A 74 15.85 -18.00 -9.33
N ILE A 75 16.41 -18.29 -8.16
CA ILE A 75 15.62 -18.70 -6.99
C ILE A 75 14.81 -17.53 -6.44
N ILE A 76 15.38 -16.34 -6.36
CA ILE A 76 14.69 -15.13 -5.92
C ILE A 76 13.53 -14.80 -6.86
N GLY A 77 13.75 -14.89 -8.18
CA GLY A 77 12.74 -14.61 -9.19
C GLY A 77 11.70 -15.71 -9.42
N ALA A 78 11.85 -16.88 -8.81
CA ALA A 78 11.04 -18.07 -9.13
C ALA A 78 9.52 -17.89 -8.89
N SER A 79 9.13 -16.98 -8.00
CA SER A 79 7.72 -16.71 -7.68
C SER A 79 7.03 -15.78 -8.69
N ASN A 80 7.76 -15.13 -9.58
CA ASN A 80 7.23 -14.15 -10.52
C ASN A 80 7.29 -14.68 -11.96
N SER A 81 6.20 -14.50 -12.70
CA SER A 81 6.15 -14.85 -14.10
C SER A 81 6.95 -13.86 -14.94
N PRO A 82 7.74 -14.33 -15.93
CA PRO A 82 8.40 -13.45 -16.89
C PRO A 82 7.38 -12.61 -17.64
N SER A 83 7.63 -11.32 -17.79
CA SER A 83 6.79 -10.40 -18.55
C SER A 83 7.62 -9.61 -19.54
N LEU A 84 7.07 -9.37 -20.74
CA LEU A 84 7.73 -8.56 -21.76
C LEU A 84 7.83 -7.07 -21.37
N PHE A 85 6.98 -6.61 -20.48
CA PHE A 85 6.88 -5.19 -20.08
C PHE A 85 7.55 -4.87 -18.76
N HIS A 86 7.86 -5.89 -17.95
CA HIS A 86 8.48 -5.71 -16.64
C HIS A 86 9.97 -6.07 -16.67
N SER A 87 10.67 -5.60 -15.66
CA SER A 87 12.03 -6.02 -15.35
C SER A 87 12.12 -7.52 -15.07
N SER A 88 13.34 -8.03 -14.86
CA SER A 88 13.54 -9.43 -14.54
C SER A 88 12.70 -9.88 -13.32
N PRO A 89 12.27 -11.16 -13.27
CA PRO A 89 11.48 -11.68 -12.16
C PRO A 89 12.11 -11.45 -10.79
N ALA A 90 13.45 -11.45 -10.69
CA ALA A 90 14.17 -11.17 -9.46
C ALA A 90 14.01 -9.70 -9.01
N VAL A 91 13.98 -8.74 -9.95
CA VAL A 91 13.71 -7.33 -9.63
C VAL A 91 12.27 -7.14 -9.17
N MET A 92 11.32 -7.85 -9.75
CA MET A 92 9.94 -7.80 -9.29
C MET A 92 9.80 -8.35 -7.86
N GLU A 93 10.55 -9.40 -7.51
CA GLU A 93 10.59 -9.90 -6.14
C GLU A 93 11.24 -8.89 -5.17
N LEU A 94 12.28 -8.19 -5.59
CA LEU A 94 12.90 -7.12 -4.81
C LEU A 94 11.89 -5.98 -4.53
N ILE A 95 11.11 -5.59 -5.51
CA ILE A 95 10.05 -4.58 -5.34
C ILE A 95 8.96 -5.08 -4.40
N LYS A 96 8.47 -6.30 -4.59
CA LYS A 96 7.49 -6.94 -3.70
C LYS A 96 7.99 -7.00 -2.26
N PHE A 97 9.23 -7.45 -2.07
CA PHE A 97 9.88 -7.48 -0.76
C PHE A 97 9.93 -6.09 -0.13
N HIS A 98 10.30 -5.06 -0.89
CA HIS A 98 10.37 -3.69 -0.41
C HIS A 98 9.01 -3.18 0.10
N LEU A 99 7.92 -3.43 -0.64
CA LEU A 99 6.57 -3.03 -0.26
C LEU A 99 6.13 -3.72 1.04
N VAL A 100 6.30 -5.05 1.10
CA VAL A 100 5.89 -5.88 2.23
C VAL A 100 6.71 -5.57 3.49
N ASP A 101 8.04 -5.54 3.37
CA ASP A 101 8.95 -5.30 4.50
C ASP A 101 8.70 -3.92 5.13
N LYS A 102 8.51 -2.89 4.31
CA LYS A 102 8.16 -1.56 4.82
C LYS A 102 6.82 -1.53 5.53
N ARG A 103 5.79 -2.20 4.99
CA ARG A 103 4.49 -2.26 5.63
C ARG A 103 4.57 -2.95 7.00
N LEU A 104 5.29 -4.05 7.09
CA LEU A 104 5.48 -4.78 8.35
C LEU A 104 6.28 -3.97 9.38
N ARG A 105 7.35 -3.29 8.96
CA ARG A 105 8.14 -2.43 9.85
C ARG A 105 7.39 -1.21 10.36
N LEU A 106 6.43 -0.69 9.57
CA LEU A 106 5.62 0.45 9.98
C LEU A 106 4.93 0.19 11.32
N VAL A 107 4.49 -1.04 11.52
CA VAL A 107 3.70 -1.48 12.69
C VAL A 107 4.51 -2.26 13.72
N GLU A 108 5.81 -2.54 13.46
CA GLU A 108 6.67 -3.35 14.33
C GLU A 108 6.84 -2.73 15.71
N ASP A 109 6.96 -1.40 15.76
CA ASP A 109 7.18 -0.63 16.99
C ASP A 109 5.87 -0.19 17.67
N LEU A 110 4.73 -0.53 17.07
CA LEU A 110 3.44 -0.15 17.63
C LEU A 110 2.96 -1.21 18.63
N ASP A 111 2.97 -0.85 19.91
CA ASP A 111 2.39 -1.68 20.95
C ASP A 111 0.86 -1.74 20.76
N GLN A 112 0.36 -2.95 20.50
CA GLN A 112 -1.08 -3.20 20.32
C GLN A 112 -1.89 -2.93 21.62
N GLU A 113 -1.21 -2.86 22.76
CA GLU A 113 -1.80 -2.64 24.08
C GLU A 113 -1.67 -1.20 24.57
N SER A 114 -0.97 -0.32 23.85
CA SER A 114 -0.87 1.08 24.24
C SER A 114 -2.23 1.77 24.13
N GLN A 115 -2.62 2.47 25.20
CA GLN A 115 -3.90 3.20 25.26
C GLN A 115 -3.98 4.39 24.28
N GLU A 116 -2.84 4.88 23.81
CA GLU A 116 -2.76 6.00 22.87
C GLU A 116 -2.26 5.48 21.51
N LYS A 117 -3.19 5.36 20.56
CA LYS A 117 -2.85 5.08 19.19
C LYS A 117 -2.34 6.35 18.49
N PRO A 118 -1.32 6.24 17.61
CA PRO A 118 -0.84 7.38 16.83
C PRO A 118 -1.96 7.94 15.92
N SER A 119 -1.82 9.18 15.49
CA SER A 119 -2.72 9.75 14.50
C SER A 119 -2.51 9.09 13.13
N LEU A 120 -3.54 9.12 12.28
CA LEU A 120 -3.42 8.65 10.90
C LEU A 120 -2.37 9.44 10.12
N GLU A 121 -2.25 10.74 10.41
CA GLU A 121 -1.23 11.62 9.84
C GLU A 121 0.19 11.15 10.21
N ASP A 122 0.45 10.87 11.50
CA ASP A 122 1.77 10.42 11.96
C ASP A 122 2.19 9.11 11.28
N LEU A 123 1.25 8.17 11.14
CA LEU A 123 1.53 6.91 10.45
C LEU A 123 1.81 7.09 8.97
N LEU A 124 1.05 7.96 8.29
CA LEU A 124 1.27 8.28 6.89
C LEU A 124 2.64 8.92 6.68
N LEU A 125 3.00 9.88 7.52
CA LEU A 125 4.31 10.55 7.46
C LEU A 125 5.45 9.60 7.77
N LYS A 126 5.34 8.77 8.82
CA LYS A 126 6.30 7.72 9.13
C LYS A 126 6.51 6.78 7.93
N ARG A 127 5.42 6.40 7.25
CA ARG A 127 5.50 5.55 6.06
C ARG A 127 6.24 6.23 4.90
N LEU A 128 6.02 7.53 4.69
CA LEU A 128 6.74 8.31 3.68
C LEU A 128 8.22 8.51 4.06
N GLU A 129 8.51 8.76 5.33
CA GLU A 129 9.88 8.88 5.83
C GLU A 129 10.71 7.62 5.55
N MET A 130 10.10 6.44 5.63
CA MET A 130 10.75 5.18 5.26
C MET A 130 11.16 5.11 3.77
N ASN A 131 10.68 6.02 2.91
CA ASN A 131 11.11 6.12 1.52
C ASN A 131 12.38 6.96 1.34
N VAL A 132 12.74 7.81 2.30
CA VAL A 132 13.88 8.74 2.19
C VAL A 132 15.17 8.06 1.72
N PRO A 133 15.59 6.89 2.25
CA PRO A 133 16.82 6.23 1.80
C PRO A 133 16.83 5.84 0.32
N VAL A 134 15.67 5.67 -0.29
CA VAL A 134 15.51 5.25 -1.70
C VAL A 134 14.85 6.32 -2.57
N ALA A 135 14.65 7.53 -2.05
CA ALA A 135 13.90 8.59 -2.70
C ALA A 135 14.43 8.95 -4.09
N GLN A 136 15.75 8.93 -4.29
CA GLN A 136 16.39 9.17 -5.60
C GLN A 136 15.96 8.15 -6.67
N HIS A 137 15.51 6.97 -6.26
CA HIS A 137 15.07 5.89 -7.15
C HIS A 137 13.57 5.64 -7.08
N LEU A 138 12.82 6.53 -6.41
CA LEU A 138 11.39 6.39 -6.24
C LEU A 138 10.63 6.48 -7.57
N SER A 139 11.07 7.34 -8.49
CA SER A 139 10.52 7.40 -9.86
C SER A 139 10.64 6.07 -10.59
N GLN A 140 11.77 5.36 -10.44
CA GLN A 140 11.99 4.05 -11.02
C GLN A 140 11.04 3.01 -10.39
N LEU A 141 10.92 2.99 -9.06
CA LEU A 141 10.00 2.12 -8.36
C LEU A 141 8.56 2.32 -8.84
N LEU A 142 8.10 3.57 -8.85
CA LEU A 142 6.74 3.93 -9.27
C LEU A 142 6.49 3.57 -10.74
N SER A 143 7.50 3.71 -11.62
CA SER A 143 7.40 3.26 -13.01
C SER A 143 7.12 1.76 -13.12
N HIS A 144 7.79 0.93 -12.32
CA HIS A 144 7.52 -0.51 -12.31
C HIS A 144 6.12 -0.85 -11.79
N LEU A 145 5.66 -0.14 -10.76
CA LEU A 145 4.32 -0.34 -10.18
C LEU A 145 3.19 0.14 -11.09
N ALA A 146 3.45 1.13 -11.94
CA ALA A 146 2.48 1.70 -12.87
C ALA A 146 2.24 0.84 -14.12
N ILE A 147 3.14 -0.09 -14.47
CA ILE A 147 2.98 -0.96 -15.66
C ILE A 147 1.80 -1.90 -15.43
N PRO A 148 0.74 -1.86 -16.26
CA PRO A 148 -0.38 -2.76 -16.11
C PRO A 148 0.04 -4.20 -16.43
N GLY A 149 -0.31 -5.11 -15.52
CA GLY A 149 0.04 -6.53 -15.68
C GLY A 149 -0.27 -7.36 -14.45
N PRO A 150 0.02 -8.67 -14.47
CA PRO A 150 -0.23 -9.57 -13.33
C PRO A 150 0.38 -9.06 -12.03
N PHE A 151 1.60 -8.56 -12.06
CA PHE A 151 2.29 -8.04 -10.88
C PHE A 151 1.52 -6.88 -10.22
N THR A 152 1.00 -5.95 -11.02
CA THR A 152 0.24 -4.81 -10.50
C THR A 152 -1.06 -5.28 -9.84
N VAL A 153 -1.78 -6.22 -10.47
CA VAL A 153 -3.07 -6.71 -9.98
C VAL A 153 -2.91 -7.67 -8.79
N GLU A 154 -1.93 -8.57 -8.84
CA GLU A 154 -1.76 -9.63 -7.85
C GLU A 154 -0.87 -9.23 -6.65
N THR A 155 -0.03 -8.19 -6.83
CA THR A 155 0.94 -7.78 -5.82
C THR A 155 0.79 -6.31 -5.42
N ALA A 156 0.95 -5.37 -6.36
CA ALA A 156 1.06 -3.96 -6.01
C ALA A 156 -0.24 -3.37 -5.45
N LEU A 157 -1.37 -3.60 -6.10
CA LEU A 157 -2.67 -3.11 -5.63
C LEU A 157 -3.13 -3.78 -4.32
N PRO A 158 -3.00 -5.12 -4.14
CA PRO A 158 -3.28 -5.74 -2.85
C PRO A 158 -2.40 -5.23 -1.71
N GLU A 159 -1.10 -4.99 -1.95
CA GLU A 159 -0.20 -4.44 -0.93
C GLU A 159 -0.54 -2.98 -0.59
N LEU A 160 -0.93 -2.18 -1.58
CA LEU A 160 -1.42 -0.82 -1.34
C LEU A 160 -2.71 -0.82 -0.50
N HIS A 161 -3.61 -1.77 -0.78
CA HIS A 161 -4.83 -1.93 0.02
C HIS A 161 -4.50 -2.36 1.45
N ARG A 162 -3.60 -3.35 1.65
CA ARG A 162 -3.15 -3.77 2.98
C ARG A 162 -2.49 -2.63 3.74
N LEU A 163 -1.68 -1.82 3.07
CA LEU A 163 -1.07 -0.63 3.68
C LEU A 163 -2.13 0.35 4.18
N SER A 164 -3.14 0.67 3.37
CA SER A 164 -4.20 1.60 3.79
C SER A 164 -5.07 1.02 4.91
N ASP A 165 -5.28 -0.30 4.92
CA ASP A 165 -5.98 -1.00 5.99
C ASP A 165 -5.18 -0.95 7.30
N ASP A 166 -3.87 -1.24 7.26
CA ASP A 166 -2.98 -1.16 8.42
C ASP A 166 -2.90 0.29 8.97
N LEU A 167 -2.78 1.29 8.11
CA LEU A 167 -2.75 2.70 8.51
C LEU A 167 -4.01 3.11 9.30
N ILE A 168 -5.19 2.68 8.86
CA ILE A 168 -6.45 2.97 9.55
C ILE A 168 -6.55 2.16 10.85
N TYR A 169 -6.26 0.87 10.80
CA TYR A 169 -6.40 -0.02 11.96
C TYR A 169 -5.51 0.36 13.14
N TYR A 170 -4.25 0.73 12.87
CA TYR A 170 -3.28 1.10 13.91
C TYR A 170 -3.37 2.56 14.33
N SER A 171 -4.12 3.39 13.62
CA SER A 171 -4.34 4.78 14.00
C SER A 171 -5.47 4.95 15.02
N SER A 172 -5.57 6.17 15.55
CA SER A 172 -6.69 6.61 16.38
C SER A 172 -7.97 6.87 15.57
N GLU A 173 -7.93 6.67 14.25
CA GLU A 173 -9.03 6.95 13.34
C GLU A 173 -10.18 5.95 13.53
N LYS A 174 -11.42 6.47 13.54
CA LYS A 174 -12.61 5.63 13.66
C LYS A 174 -12.86 4.86 12.36
N ASP A 175 -12.96 3.55 12.48
CA ASP A 175 -13.36 2.69 11.36
C ASP A 175 -14.89 2.52 11.37
N HIS A 176 -15.52 2.77 10.22
CA HIS A 176 -16.97 2.66 10.05
C HIS A 176 -17.30 1.37 9.29
N PRO A 177 -18.28 0.56 9.76
CA PRO A 177 -18.59 -0.74 9.17
C PRO A 177 -19.53 -0.68 7.96
N ASP A 178 -19.55 0.43 7.24
CA ASP A 178 -20.42 0.67 6.09
C ASP A 178 -19.64 0.92 4.79
N PHE A 179 -20.28 1.47 3.78
CA PHE A 179 -19.63 1.78 2.48
C PHE A 179 -18.46 2.77 2.62
N ALA A 180 -18.48 3.62 3.63
CA ALA A 180 -17.36 4.51 3.98
C ALA A 180 -16.06 3.74 4.29
N TRP A 181 -16.17 2.45 4.66
CA TRP A 181 -15.01 1.57 4.86
C TRP A 181 -14.11 1.49 3.61
N TYR A 182 -14.71 1.25 2.45
CA TYR A 182 -13.95 1.15 1.18
C TYR A 182 -13.47 2.51 0.69
N SER A 183 -14.33 3.53 0.72
CA SER A 183 -14.00 4.86 0.21
C SER A 183 -12.85 5.49 1.01
N LYS A 184 -12.80 5.30 2.32
CA LYS A 184 -11.73 5.77 3.19
C LYS A 184 -10.38 5.14 2.82
N ARG A 185 -10.34 3.82 2.59
CA ARG A 185 -9.12 3.09 2.20
C ARG A 185 -8.64 3.48 0.80
N ILE A 186 -9.54 3.63 -0.14
CA ILE A 186 -9.23 4.12 -1.49
C ILE A 186 -8.69 5.55 -1.44
N GLY A 187 -9.37 6.45 -0.71
CA GLY A 187 -8.94 7.82 -0.54
C GLY A 187 -7.55 7.92 0.07
N LEU A 188 -7.29 7.16 1.14
CA LEU A 188 -5.97 7.08 1.78
C LEU A 188 -4.91 6.51 0.84
N SER A 189 -5.24 5.48 0.06
CA SER A 189 -4.35 4.94 -0.98
C SER A 189 -3.98 6.00 -2.01
N CYS A 190 -4.97 6.79 -2.47
CA CYS A 190 -4.74 7.89 -3.41
C CYS A 190 -3.88 9.01 -2.80
N ALA A 191 -4.12 9.36 -1.53
CA ALA A 191 -3.31 10.35 -0.81
C ALA A 191 -1.86 9.87 -0.68
N TYR A 192 -1.64 8.63 -0.30
CA TYR A 192 -0.32 8.03 -0.18
C TYR A 192 0.43 7.99 -1.51
N VAL A 193 -0.18 7.43 -2.57
CA VAL A 193 0.45 7.35 -3.91
C VAL A 193 0.74 8.74 -4.47
N SER A 194 -0.17 9.72 -4.29
CA SER A 194 0.09 11.11 -4.71
C SER A 194 1.29 11.71 -3.99
N SER A 195 1.45 11.39 -2.70
CA SER A 195 2.58 11.88 -1.90
C SER A 195 3.90 11.21 -2.30
N GLU A 196 3.89 9.91 -2.66
CA GLU A 196 5.07 9.25 -3.23
C GLU A 196 5.44 9.83 -4.60
N LEU A 197 4.46 10.12 -5.46
CA LEU A 197 4.70 10.77 -6.76
C LEU A 197 5.28 12.17 -6.59
N PHE A 198 4.81 12.93 -5.60
CA PHE A 198 5.37 14.24 -5.27
C PHE A 198 6.81 14.11 -4.74
N MET A 199 7.04 13.16 -3.81
CA MET A 199 8.36 12.87 -3.26
C MET A 199 9.40 12.50 -4.32
N ALA A 200 8.98 11.80 -5.36
CA ALA A 200 9.85 11.41 -6.48
C ALA A 200 10.38 12.60 -7.29
N GLN A 201 9.77 13.77 -7.15
CA GLN A 201 10.14 15.02 -7.85
C GLN A 201 10.58 16.13 -6.89
N ASP A 202 10.45 15.91 -5.59
CA ASP A 202 10.77 16.90 -4.56
C ASP A 202 12.29 17.05 -4.41
N SER A 203 12.75 18.28 -4.54
CA SER A 203 14.14 18.69 -4.33
C SER A 203 14.37 19.50 -3.04
N SER A 204 13.32 19.63 -2.23
CA SER A 204 13.40 20.40 -0.98
C SER A 204 14.27 19.68 0.06
N ALA A 205 14.85 20.49 0.96
CA ALA A 205 15.68 19.94 2.03
C ALA A 205 14.86 18.98 2.93
N ASN A 206 15.34 17.75 3.06
CA ASN A 206 14.68 16.69 3.84
C ASN A 206 13.23 16.39 3.40
N TYR A 207 12.89 16.64 2.14
CA TYR A 207 11.54 16.38 1.59
C TYR A 207 10.41 17.11 2.34
N LYS A 208 10.70 18.31 2.85
CA LYS A 208 9.77 19.08 3.67
C LYS A 208 8.47 19.38 2.91
N GLU A 209 8.56 19.76 1.64
CA GLU A 209 7.39 20.05 0.80
C GLU A 209 6.53 18.80 0.59
N THR A 210 7.14 17.61 0.48
CA THR A 210 6.43 16.33 0.41
C THR A 210 5.61 16.07 1.66
N PHE A 211 6.18 16.28 2.84
CA PHE A 211 5.46 16.06 4.10
C PHE A 211 4.32 17.04 4.29
N GLU A 212 4.49 18.31 3.91
CA GLU A 212 3.42 19.33 3.92
C GLU A 212 2.32 18.95 2.92
N PHE A 213 2.69 18.53 1.70
CA PHE A 213 1.75 18.06 0.69
C PHE A 213 0.95 16.84 1.17
N ALA A 214 1.61 15.88 1.83
CA ALA A 214 0.95 14.68 2.34
C ALA A 214 -0.10 15.00 3.40
N LYS A 215 0.17 15.93 4.31
CA LYS A 215 -0.78 16.42 5.32
C LYS A 215 -2.00 17.06 4.67
N ASP A 216 -1.79 18.03 3.78
CA ASP A 216 -2.88 18.71 3.07
C ASP A 216 -3.72 17.70 2.25
N LYS A 217 -3.06 16.73 1.60
CA LYS A 217 -3.73 15.70 0.82
C LYS A 217 -4.57 14.77 1.69
N LEU A 218 -4.02 14.35 2.83
CA LEU A 218 -4.75 13.51 3.79
C LEU A 218 -5.97 14.25 4.33
N GLU A 219 -5.81 15.49 4.80
CA GLU A 219 -6.90 16.31 5.33
C GLU A 219 -8.04 16.45 4.31
N ARG A 220 -7.72 16.85 3.07
CA ARG A 220 -8.72 16.96 1.99
C ARG A 220 -9.42 15.63 1.69
N THR A 221 -8.67 14.52 1.73
CA THR A 221 -9.23 13.20 1.47
C THR A 221 -10.21 12.79 2.58
N MET A 222 -9.85 13.06 3.84
CA MET A 222 -10.70 12.74 4.98
C MET A 222 -11.97 13.62 5.00
N GLN A 223 -11.83 14.92 4.68
CA GLN A 223 -12.99 15.83 4.53
C GLN A 223 -13.92 15.39 3.39
N LEU A 224 -13.39 14.92 2.26
CA LEU A 224 -14.20 14.36 1.18
C LEU A 224 -14.93 13.11 1.62
N GLY A 225 -14.36 12.29 2.50
CA GLY A 225 -15.02 11.12 3.08
C GLY A 225 -16.25 11.49 3.91
N GLU A 226 -16.19 12.58 4.68
CA GLU A 226 -17.37 13.13 5.39
C GLU A 226 -18.40 13.71 4.42
N TYR A 227 -17.95 14.32 3.34
CA TYR A 227 -18.84 14.82 2.27
C TYR A 227 -19.51 13.67 1.50
N TYR A 228 -18.85 12.51 1.35
CA TYR A 228 -19.38 11.35 0.65
C TYR A 228 -20.55 10.71 1.37
N ASN A 229 -20.60 10.74 2.69
CA ASN A 229 -21.76 10.27 3.44
C ASN A 229 -23.03 11.08 3.09
N ASN A 230 -22.87 12.37 2.81
CA ASN A 230 -23.96 13.23 2.35
C ASN A 230 -24.22 13.11 0.83
N THR A 231 -23.18 12.78 0.04
CA THR A 231 -23.30 12.63 -1.43
C THR A 231 -23.80 11.26 -1.82
N GLU A 232 -23.63 10.23 -0.98
CA GLU A 232 -24.20 8.90 -1.24
C GLU A 232 -25.72 8.96 -1.23
N GLU A 233 -26.33 9.64 -0.27
CA GLU A 233 -27.76 9.91 -0.29
C GLU A 233 -28.15 10.70 -1.54
N TRP A 234 -27.37 11.70 -1.94
CA TRP A 234 -27.63 12.50 -3.14
C TRP A 234 -27.44 11.69 -4.43
N ALA A 235 -26.39 10.89 -4.56
CA ALA A 235 -26.15 10.06 -5.74
C ALA A 235 -27.21 8.97 -5.88
N TRP A 236 -27.61 8.33 -4.77
CA TRP A 236 -28.69 7.36 -4.75
C TRP A 236 -30.03 8.00 -5.10
N TYR A 237 -30.30 9.18 -4.54
CA TYR A 237 -31.51 9.95 -4.86
C TYR A 237 -31.54 10.37 -6.33
N THR A 238 -30.42 10.78 -6.89
CA THR A 238 -30.28 11.16 -8.31
C THR A 238 -30.45 9.95 -9.21
N LEU A 239 -29.87 8.80 -8.86
CA LEU A 239 -30.05 7.55 -9.60
C LEU A 239 -31.52 7.10 -9.62
N LEU A 240 -32.17 7.10 -8.46
CA LEU A 240 -33.60 6.75 -8.37
C LEU A 240 -34.47 7.72 -9.17
N ASN A 241 -34.21 9.01 -9.11
CA ASN A 241 -34.90 10.02 -9.89
C ASN A 241 -34.69 9.82 -11.41
N THR A 242 -33.49 9.49 -11.83
CA THR A 242 -33.21 9.19 -13.25
C THR A 242 -33.92 7.94 -13.73
N ILE A 243 -33.98 6.89 -12.92
CA ILE A 243 -34.73 5.66 -13.22
C ILE A 243 -36.22 5.96 -13.30
N ASN A 244 -36.76 6.76 -12.37
CA ASN A 244 -38.20 7.13 -12.37
C ASN A 244 -38.53 8.03 -13.56
N LEU A 245 -37.64 8.93 -13.96
CA LEU A 245 -37.82 9.75 -15.16
C LEU A 245 -37.81 8.90 -16.42
N ALA A 246 -36.90 7.93 -16.53
CA ALA A 246 -36.84 6.99 -17.66
C ALA A 246 -38.12 6.14 -17.73
N LYS A 247 -38.62 5.61 -16.60
CA LYS A 247 -39.90 4.89 -16.54
C LYS A 247 -41.10 5.76 -16.96
N SER A 248 -41.10 7.01 -16.52
CA SER A 248 -42.17 7.97 -16.90
C SER A 248 -42.14 8.28 -18.40
N GLN A 249 -40.99 8.35 -19.01
CA GLN A 249 -40.87 8.56 -20.45
C GLN A 249 -41.35 7.33 -21.26
N MET A 250 -40.97 6.11 -20.81
CA MET A 250 -41.43 4.86 -21.45
C MET A 250 -42.95 4.60 -21.29
N ALA A 251 -43.55 5.10 -20.22
CA ALA A 251 -45.01 4.95 -20.00
C ALA A 251 -45.83 5.96 -20.79
N ARG A 252 -45.23 6.99 -21.39
CA ARG A 252 -45.91 8.01 -22.21
C ARG A 252 -45.82 7.76 -23.73
N GLY A 253 -45.04 6.78 -24.17
CA GLY A 253 -44.94 6.30 -25.54
C GLY A 253 -45.76 5.05 -25.73
#